data_9c419163da611368f35cd2cfb47173cd
#
_entry.id   9c419163da611368f35cd2cfb47173cd
#
_cell.length_a   1.000
_cell.length_b   1.000
_cell.length_c   1.000
_cell.angle_alpha   90.00
_cell.angle_beta   90.00
_cell.angle_gamma   90.00
#
_symmetry.space_group_name_H-M   'P 1'
#
loop_
_entity.id
_entity.type
_entity.pdbx_description
1 polymer ?
#
loop_
_entity_poly.entity_id
_entity_poly.type
_entity_poly.pdbx_seq_one_letter_code
_entity_poly.pdbx_strand_id
1 'polypeptide(L)'
;MSRLNNSLLVSSLAALILAGCGGGGDDSAGVAGAPDAPAVEPADLVLRGGKVATVDPDLGNAEAIAVNGYQITAVGSNDEISAYVGPETEVIELNGRFAMPGFIEGHGHYMGLGRSKQILDLNQAKNWDEIVSMVAGAVDKAQPGDWIFGRGWHQDKWDSGPDDAVDGVPRNDTLNAVSPDNPVALGHASGHAAFYNDAALAVAGIDNDTPDPPGGTIVRTEDGRATGLMRETAQRLLSEAVAVYEGRLTPEQMEQIDRERVMLAADEALKHGVTSFQDAGTSLEGIEFFRKLEEEGNLPVRLYVMVRRASNEVMDEVLPQYLMLPEGNDFLTVRSIKRQIDGALGAHGAWLLEPYEDLQDTDGLVLETVEDIERTSEIAVKHGFQVNTHAIGDRAVRETLDLYERAWETMGVEGNDLRWRVEHAQHIDPVDVPRFGALGVIASIQAIHGTSDGPWIPTRLGDERAKATSQPWRDLFNTGAVITNGTDVPVEPISALSSYYASVSRMMVTGERFYPEHAMTREEALQTYTINNAYAAFEEDIKGSLSPGKYADIVVLSQDLLTAEEGRIPETTVDITIVGGEVKYEREM
;
A
#
# COMPACT_ATOMS: atom_id res chain seq x y z
N MET A 1 -40.40 33.06 -2.36
CA MET A 1 -41.53 33.21 -1.41
C MET A 1 -41.80 31.87 -0.77
N SER A 2 -41.96 31.88 0.51
CA SER A 2 -42.35 30.81 1.45
C SER A 2 -41.18 30.06 2.10
N ARG A 3 -40.84 30.54 3.30
CA ARG A 3 -40.04 29.91 4.33
C ARG A 3 -40.88 28.85 5.05
N LEU A 4 -40.34 27.73 5.40
CA LEU A 4 -40.87 26.88 6.46
C LEU A 4 -39.75 26.56 7.45
N ASN A 5 -39.86 27.17 8.63
CA ASN A 5 -39.13 26.85 9.85
C ASN A 5 -39.61 25.49 10.40
N ASN A 6 -38.71 24.64 10.81
CA ASN A 6 -39.02 23.61 11.79
C ASN A 6 -38.08 23.75 12.99
N SER A 7 -38.71 24.11 14.10
CA SER A 7 -38.14 24.30 15.43
C SER A 7 -37.97 22.96 16.16
N LEU A 8 -36.80 22.73 16.67
CA LEU A 8 -36.47 21.66 17.63
C LEU A 8 -37.14 21.95 18.99
N LEU A 9 -37.87 20.97 19.50
CA LEU A 9 -38.39 20.92 20.86
C LEU A 9 -37.33 20.28 21.78
N VAL A 10 -36.78 21.10 22.66
CA VAL A 10 -35.99 20.66 23.84
C VAL A 10 -36.95 20.41 24.99
N SER A 11 -37.05 19.18 25.45
CA SER A 11 -37.83 18.81 26.64
C SER A 11 -36.95 18.86 27.89
N SER A 12 -37.09 19.92 28.67
CA SER A 12 -36.49 20.06 29.99
C SER A 12 -37.34 19.34 31.03
N LEU A 13 -36.79 18.35 31.72
CA LEU A 13 -37.42 17.73 32.88
C LEU A 13 -37.00 18.52 34.15
N ALA A 14 -37.92 19.23 34.76
CA ALA A 14 -37.73 19.91 36.04
C ALA A 14 -38.07 18.98 37.18
N ALA A 15 -37.12 18.78 38.11
CA ALA A 15 -37.36 18.07 39.36
C ALA A 15 -38.03 18.97 40.40
N LEU A 16 -39.18 18.57 40.90
CA LEU A 16 -39.87 19.21 42.00
C LEU A 16 -39.33 18.62 43.33
N ILE A 17 -38.75 19.48 44.17
CA ILE A 17 -38.44 19.16 45.57
C ILE A 17 -39.64 19.59 46.44
N LEU A 18 -40.26 18.63 47.09
CA LEU A 18 -41.24 18.89 48.16
C LEU A 18 -40.60 18.58 49.51
N ALA A 19 -40.44 19.61 50.32
CA ALA A 19 -40.06 19.46 51.71
C ALA A 19 -41.31 19.13 52.56
N GLY A 20 -41.22 18.07 53.31
CA GLY A 20 -42.23 17.74 54.37
C GLY A 20 -41.52 17.38 55.69
N CYS A 21 -41.75 18.21 56.74
CA CYS A 21 -41.29 17.95 58.06
C CYS A 21 -42.26 17.02 58.84
N GLY A 22 -41.68 16.09 59.60
CA GLY A 22 -42.37 15.67 60.82
C GLY A 22 -42.23 14.22 61.23
N GLY A 23 -41.59 13.96 62.35
CA GLY A 23 -41.99 12.93 63.33
C GLY A 23 -41.02 11.72 63.41
N GLY A 24 -40.38 11.62 64.62
CA GLY A 24 -39.42 10.59 65.00
C GLY A 24 -39.98 9.18 65.13
N GLY A 25 -39.07 8.25 65.03
CA GLY A 25 -39.22 6.82 65.24
C GLY A 25 -37.91 6.13 65.02
N ASP A 26 -37.25 5.67 66.07
CA ASP A 26 -36.10 4.76 65.99
C ASP A 26 -36.48 3.49 65.28
N ASP A 27 -35.82 3.19 64.17
CA ASP A 27 -35.67 1.84 63.71
C ASP A 27 -34.36 1.78 62.83
N SER A 28 -33.47 0.92 63.26
CA SER A 28 -32.24 0.58 62.60
C SER A 28 -32.52 -0.13 61.25
N ALA A 29 -32.75 0.64 60.19
CA ALA A 29 -32.79 0.14 58.83
C ALA A 29 -31.37 0.18 58.24
N GLY A 30 -30.90 -1.00 57.82
CA GLY A 30 -29.63 -1.16 57.13
C GLY A 30 -29.51 -0.21 55.93
N VAL A 31 -28.34 0.36 55.78
CA VAL A 31 -27.96 1.16 54.60
C VAL A 31 -28.15 0.25 53.39
N ALA A 32 -29.20 0.49 52.61
CA ALA A 32 -29.32 -0.11 51.28
C ALA A 32 -28.11 0.38 50.51
N GLY A 33 -27.21 -0.55 50.15
CA GLY A 33 -26.10 -0.27 49.27
C GLY A 33 -26.64 0.40 48.01
N ALA A 34 -25.90 1.38 47.50
CA ALA A 34 -26.14 1.90 46.16
C ALA A 34 -26.25 0.71 45.20
N PRO A 35 -27.13 0.74 44.20
CA PRO A 35 -27.17 -0.32 43.22
C PRO A 35 -25.75 -0.46 42.62
N ASP A 36 -25.21 -1.68 42.68
CA ASP A 36 -23.96 -2.00 42.03
C ASP A 36 -24.03 -1.49 40.59
N ALA A 37 -23.01 -0.74 40.17
CA ALA A 37 -22.87 -0.41 38.77
C ALA A 37 -22.96 -1.72 37.94
N PRO A 38 -23.61 -1.74 36.78
CA PRO A 38 -23.71 -2.95 36.00
C PRO A 38 -22.30 -3.53 35.84
N ALA A 39 -22.13 -4.81 36.16
CA ALA A 39 -20.85 -5.51 36.03
C ALA A 39 -20.40 -5.39 34.57
N VAL A 40 -19.18 -4.91 34.35
CA VAL A 40 -18.58 -4.86 33.03
C VAL A 40 -18.39 -6.30 32.56
N GLU A 41 -18.81 -6.60 31.32
CA GLU A 41 -18.55 -7.92 30.74
C GLU A 41 -17.04 -8.07 30.47
N PRO A 42 -16.42 -9.21 30.86
CA PRO A 42 -15.02 -9.47 30.56
C PRO A 42 -14.74 -9.42 29.08
N ALA A 43 -13.56 -8.91 28.71
CA ALA A 43 -13.07 -8.90 27.34
C ALA A 43 -12.44 -10.25 26.96
N ASP A 44 -12.41 -10.55 25.67
CA ASP A 44 -11.67 -11.70 25.15
C ASP A 44 -10.16 -11.45 25.21
N LEU A 45 -9.74 -10.22 24.85
CA LEU A 45 -8.34 -9.79 24.83
C LEU A 45 -8.19 -8.42 25.51
N VAL A 46 -7.13 -8.27 26.32
CA VAL A 46 -6.70 -6.99 26.89
C VAL A 46 -5.22 -6.75 26.61
N LEU A 47 -4.91 -5.60 26.02
CA LEU A 47 -3.54 -5.07 25.94
C LEU A 47 -3.38 -4.01 27.02
N ARG A 48 -2.32 -4.07 27.85
CA ARG A 48 -2.11 -3.09 28.93
C ARG A 48 -0.66 -2.86 29.29
N GLY A 49 -0.39 -1.83 30.09
CA GLY A 49 0.95 -1.54 30.60
C GLY A 49 1.88 -0.95 29.54
N GLY A 50 1.34 -0.20 28.57
CA GLY A 50 2.09 0.42 27.49
C GLY A 50 1.70 1.87 27.22
N LYS A 51 2.04 2.32 26.04
CA LYS A 51 1.60 3.60 25.48
C LYS A 51 0.71 3.31 24.28
N VAL A 52 -0.49 3.87 24.26
CA VAL A 52 -1.48 3.68 23.20
C VAL A 52 -1.74 4.99 22.50
N ALA A 53 -1.37 5.11 21.23
CA ALA A 53 -1.81 6.19 20.37
C ALA A 53 -3.15 5.79 19.72
N THR A 54 -4.23 6.42 20.13
CA THR A 54 -5.56 6.05 19.62
C THR A 54 -5.81 6.55 18.19
N VAL A 55 -5.14 7.62 17.78
CA VAL A 55 -5.42 8.35 16.53
C VAL A 55 -6.88 8.85 16.48
N ASP A 56 -7.46 9.01 17.64
CA ASP A 56 -8.78 9.59 17.86
C ASP A 56 -8.60 10.88 18.70
N PRO A 57 -8.91 12.06 18.12
CA PRO A 57 -8.69 13.34 18.82
C PRO A 57 -9.54 13.51 20.07
N ASP A 58 -10.66 12.81 20.18
CA ASP A 58 -11.56 12.90 21.33
C ASP A 58 -11.09 12.03 22.50
N LEU A 59 -10.37 10.93 22.23
CA LEU A 59 -9.81 10.03 23.23
C LEU A 59 -8.38 10.40 23.63
N GLY A 60 -7.58 10.93 22.71
CA GLY A 60 -6.17 11.19 22.93
C GLY A 60 -5.35 9.90 23.13
N ASN A 61 -4.27 9.97 23.93
CA ASN A 61 -3.43 8.81 24.22
C ASN A 61 -3.97 8.03 25.45
N ALA A 62 -3.78 6.71 25.43
CA ALA A 62 -4.22 5.79 26.47
C ALA A 62 -3.07 4.86 26.93
N GLU A 63 -3.37 3.91 27.83
CA GLU A 63 -2.41 2.93 28.36
C GLU A 63 -2.81 1.48 28.11
N ALA A 64 -4.11 1.25 27.80
CA ALA A 64 -4.68 -0.08 27.66
C ALA A 64 -5.90 -0.10 26.73
N ILE A 65 -6.20 -1.29 26.20
CA ILE A 65 -7.28 -1.57 25.25
C ILE A 65 -7.96 -2.87 25.67
N ALA A 66 -9.30 -2.90 25.65
CA ALA A 66 -10.10 -4.11 25.79
C ALA A 66 -10.81 -4.43 24.47
N VAL A 67 -10.83 -5.71 24.10
CA VAL A 67 -11.34 -6.21 22.82
C VAL A 67 -12.30 -7.37 23.05
N ASN A 68 -13.46 -7.36 22.39
CA ASN A 68 -14.38 -8.49 22.32
C ASN A 68 -14.65 -8.86 20.86
N GLY A 69 -14.44 -10.13 20.52
CA GLY A 69 -14.48 -10.59 19.15
C GLY A 69 -13.52 -9.76 18.28
N TYR A 70 -14.05 -9.21 17.22
CA TYR A 70 -13.25 -8.40 16.27
C TYR A 70 -13.25 -6.89 16.55
N GLN A 71 -13.89 -6.44 17.64
CA GLN A 71 -14.08 -5.02 17.92
C GLN A 71 -13.43 -4.56 19.22
N ILE A 72 -12.97 -3.32 19.22
CA ILE A 72 -12.52 -2.61 20.41
C ILE A 72 -13.74 -2.30 21.29
N THR A 73 -13.71 -2.74 22.54
CA THR A 73 -14.78 -2.50 23.52
C THR A 73 -14.51 -1.24 24.33
N ALA A 74 -13.28 -1.05 24.77
CA ALA A 74 -12.87 0.11 25.56
C ALA A 74 -11.39 0.44 25.37
N VAL A 75 -11.06 1.71 25.52
CA VAL A 75 -9.69 2.25 25.51
C VAL A 75 -9.57 3.25 26.66
N GLY A 76 -8.48 3.19 27.43
CA GLY A 76 -8.33 4.09 28.58
C GLY A 76 -7.04 3.83 29.37
N SER A 77 -7.04 4.24 30.64
CA SER A 77 -5.97 3.94 31.59
C SER A 77 -5.95 2.46 31.97
N ASN A 78 -4.82 1.99 32.50
CA ASN A 78 -4.72 0.62 33.02
C ASN A 78 -5.78 0.31 34.09
N ASP A 79 -6.09 1.30 34.94
CA ASP A 79 -7.09 1.14 36.01
C ASP A 79 -8.51 0.95 35.45
N GLU A 80 -8.90 1.75 34.46
CA GLU A 80 -10.21 1.64 33.78
C GLU A 80 -10.36 0.30 33.05
N ILE A 81 -9.35 -0.12 32.31
CA ILE A 81 -9.40 -1.35 31.51
C ILE A 81 -9.26 -2.61 32.39
N SER A 82 -8.72 -2.50 33.61
CA SER A 82 -8.63 -3.64 34.53
C SER A 82 -10.00 -4.27 34.86
N ALA A 83 -11.09 -3.50 34.76
CA ALA A 83 -12.46 -3.98 34.95
C ALA A 83 -12.93 -4.99 33.90
N TYR A 84 -12.29 -5.03 32.74
CA TYR A 84 -12.58 -5.94 31.63
C TYR A 84 -11.81 -7.27 31.70
N VAL A 85 -10.90 -7.43 32.68
CA VAL A 85 -10.12 -8.66 32.84
C VAL A 85 -10.91 -9.70 33.64
N GLY A 86 -11.29 -10.79 33.01
CA GLY A 86 -11.93 -11.95 33.60
C GLY A 86 -11.04 -13.20 33.60
N PRO A 87 -11.57 -14.36 34.05
CA PRO A 87 -10.79 -15.61 34.12
C PRO A 87 -10.34 -16.16 32.76
N GLU A 88 -11.08 -15.88 31.70
CA GLU A 88 -10.81 -16.37 30.33
C GLU A 88 -10.19 -15.29 29.45
N THR A 89 -9.99 -14.07 29.96
CA THR A 89 -9.40 -12.96 29.18
C THR A 89 -7.93 -13.23 28.91
N GLU A 90 -7.55 -13.22 27.64
CA GLU A 90 -6.15 -13.17 27.24
C GLU A 90 -5.57 -11.79 27.56
N VAL A 91 -4.39 -11.72 28.18
CA VAL A 91 -3.74 -10.46 28.54
C VAL A 91 -2.36 -10.35 27.92
N ILE A 92 -2.20 -9.36 27.04
CA ILE A 92 -0.91 -8.98 26.47
C ILE A 92 -0.33 -7.83 27.28
N GLU A 93 0.75 -8.11 28.02
CA GLU A 93 1.51 -7.09 28.72
C GLU A 93 2.41 -6.32 27.74
N LEU A 94 2.11 -5.07 27.52
CA LEU A 94 2.87 -4.22 26.60
C LEU A 94 4.28 -3.90 27.12
N ASN A 95 4.47 -3.90 28.45
CA ASN A 95 5.78 -3.63 29.08
C ASN A 95 6.41 -2.31 28.62
N GLY A 96 5.61 -1.27 28.45
CA GLY A 96 6.02 0.05 27.98
C GLY A 96 6.16 0.18 26.45
N ARG A 97 5.89 -0.88 25.67
CA ARG A 97 5.83 -0.84 24.21
C ARG A 97 4.70 0.08 23.73
N PHE A 98 4.76 0.43 22.48
CA PHE A 98 3.86 1.35 21.82
C PHE A 98 2.81 0.60 21.00
N ALA A 99 1.53 0.79 21.31
CA ALA A 99 0.41 0.26 20.53
C ALA A 99 -0.29 1.39 19.76
N MET A 100 -0.72 1.11 18.55
CA MET A 100 -1.40 2.06 17.68
C MET A 100 -2.32 1.30 16.70
N PRO A 101 -3.20 1.99 15.93
CA PRO A 101 -3.92 1.33 14.84
C PRO A 101 -2.96 0.62 13.90
N GLY A 102 -3.32 -0.55 13.43
CA GLY A 102 -2.55 -1.25 12.40
C GLY A 102 -2.32 -0.35 11.20
N PHE A 103 -1.14 -0.46 10.60
CA PHE A 103 -0.85 0.29 9.38
C PHE A 103 -1.81 -0.14 8.26
N ILE A 104 -2.25 0.83 7.48
CA ILE A 104 -2.99 0.62 6.25
C ILE A 104 -2.04 0.95 5.10
N GLU A 105 -1.67 -0.04 4.29
CA GLU A 105 -0.96 0.20 3.04
C GLU A 105 -1.89 0.93 2.07
N GLY A 106 -1.63 2.21 1.80
CA GLY A 106 -2.55 3.08 1.04
C GLY A 106 -2.47 2.89 -0.47
N HIS A 107 -1.39 2.28 -0.96
CA HIS A 107 -1.16 2.00 -2.38
C HIS A 107 -0.10 0.93 -2.54
N GLY A 108 -0.48 -0.24 -2.96
CA GLY A 108 0.44 -1.34 -3.27
C GLY A 108 -0.20 -2.36 -4.20
N HIS A 109 0.54 -3.40 -4.58
CA HIS A 109 0.10 -4.46 -5.46
C HIS A 109 0.16 -5.80 -4.72
N TYR A 110 -0.95 -6.22 -4.12
CA TYR A 110 -0.99 -7.34 -3.19
C TYR A 110 -0.53 -8.67 -3.81
N MET A 111 -1.07 -9.04 -4.98
CA MET A 111 -0.62 -10.23 -5.71
C MET A 111 0.82 -10.07 -6.24
N GLY A 112 1.24 -8.84 -6.53
CA GLY A 112 2.61 -8.49 -6.90
C GLY A 112 3.59 -8.74 -5.77
N LEU A 113 3.23 -8.35 -4.54
CA LEU A 113 4.00 -8.64 -3.33
C LEU A 113 4.17 -10.15 -3.13
N GLY A 114 3.08 -10.92 -3.17
CA GLY A 114 3.15 -12.38 -3.05
C GLY A 114 4.02 -13.02 -4.13
N ARG A 115 3.87 -12.60 -5.39
CA ARG A 115 4.72 -13.06 -6.49
C ARG A 115 6.20 -12.74 -6.24
N SER A 116 6.52 -11.57 -5.71
CA SER A 116 7.91 -11.20 -5.38
C SER A 116 8.56 -12.15 -4.37
N LYS A 117 7.76 -12.80 -3.52
CA LYS A 117 8.24 -13.79 -2.54
C LYS A 117 8.35 -15.21 -3.10
N GLN A 118 7.73 -15.49 -4.25
CA GLN A 118 7.86 -16.79 -4.94
C GLN A 118 9.09 -16.86 -5.84
N ILE A 119 9.75 -15.73 -6.11
CA ILE A 119 10.92 -15.63 -6.97
C ILE A 119 12.17 -15.33 -6.15
N LEU A 120 13.36 -15.56 -6.73
CA LEU A 120 14.62 -15.24 -6.07
C LEU A 120 14.77 -13.72 -5.92
N ASP A 121 14.95 -13.25 -4.69
CA ASP A 121 15.34 -11.86 -4.40
C ASP A 121 16.85 -11.69 -4.59
N LEU A 122 17.24 -11.05 -5.70
CA LEU A 122 18.63 -10.84 -6.08
C LEU A 122 19.18 -9.46 -5.67
N ASN A 123 18.40 -8.65 -4.95
CA ASN A 123 18.80 -7.28 -4.58
C ASN A 123 20.03 -7.23 -3.67
N GLN A 124 20.25 -8.28 -2.86
CA GLN A 124 21.34 -8.35 -1.91
C GLN A 124 22.58 -9.09 -2.43
N ALA A 125 22.51 -9.66 -3.64
CA ALA A 125 23.63 -10.40 -4.23
C ALA A 125 24.82 -9.47 -4.49
N LYS A 126 26.00 -9.88 -4.03
CA LYS A 126 27.25 -9.11 -4.07
C LYS A 126 28.08 -9.35 -5.34
N ASN A 127 27.75 -10.37 -6.07
CA ASN A 127 28.43 -10.76 -7.32
C ASN A 127 27.60 -11.77 -8.09
N TRP A 128 28.05 -12.11 -9.30
CA TRP A 128 27.37 -13.08 -10.17
C TRP A 128 27.37 -14.49 -9.60
N ASP A 129 28.43 -14.92 -8.92
CA ASP A 129 28.54 -16.28 -8.36
C ASP A 129 27.51 -16.53 -7.26
N GLU A 130 27.19 -15.54 -6.45
CA GLU A 130 26.09 -15.62 -5.48
C GLU A 130 24.74 -15.81 -6.18
N ILE A 131 24.47 -15.10 -7.27
CA ILE A 131 23.26 -15.28 -8.08
C ILE A 131 23.17 -16.69 -8.63
N VAL A 132 24.26 -17.19 -9.22
CA VAL A 132 24.34 -18.58 -9.74
C VAL A 132 24.09 -19.59 -8.62
N SER A 133 24.64 -19.36 -7.43
CA SER A 133 24.40 -20.22 -6.25
C SER A 133 22.94 -20.20 -5.79
N MET A 134 22.28 -19.03 -5.80
CA MET A 134 20.85 -18.92 -5.48
C MET A 134 19.99 -19.68 -6.48
N VAL A 135 20.33 -19.58 -7.78
CA VAL A 135 19.63 -20.35 -8.85
C VAL A 135 19.85 -21.84 -8.66
N ALA A 136 21.07 -22.30 -8.35
CA ALA A 136 21.33 -23.71 -8.07
C ALA A 136 20.47 -24.24 -6.93
N GLY A 137 20.37 -23.48 -5.82
CA GLY A 137 19.51 -23.83 -4.67
C GLY A 137 18.00 -23.87 -5.02
N ALA A 138 17.54 -23.10 -6.03
CA ALA A 138 16.18 -23.17 -6.51
C ALA A 138 15.96 -24.39 -7.43
N VAL A 139 16.91 -24.67 -8.32
CA VAL A 139 16.90 -25.86 -9.20
C VAL A 139 16.83 -27.16 -8.41
N ASP A 140 17.56 -27.26 -7.29
CA ASP A 140 17.52 -28.44 -6.41
C ASP A 140 16.11 -28.78 -5.88
N LYS A 141 15.20 -27.81 -5.89
CA LYS A 141 13.81 -27.94 -5.40
C LYS A 141 12.79 -28.07 -6.51
N ALA A 142 13.18 -27.72 -7.75
CA ALA A 142 12.31 -27.68 -8.92
C ALA A 142 12.26 -29.02 -9.65
N GLN A 143 11.23 -29.23 -10.48
CA GLN A 143 11.21 -30.34 -11.43
C GLN A 143 11.85 -29.89 -12.77
N PRO A 144 12.43 -30.80 -13.56
CA PRO A 144 12.89 -30.49 -14.90
C PRO A 144 11.80 -29.84 -15.75
N GLY A 145 12.10 -28.69 -16.34
CA GLY A 145 11.15 -27.88 -17.13
C GLY A 145 10.44 -26.80 -16.36
N ASP A 146 10.50 -26.79 -15.03
CA ASP A 146 9.99 -25.68 -14.22
C ASP A 146 10.88 -24.44 -14.43
N TRP A 147 10.22 -23.29 -14.56
CA TRP A 147 10.93 -22.01 -14.66
C TRP A 147 11.44 -21.55 -13.30
N ILE A 148 12.67 -21.03 -13.27
CA ILE A 148 13.24 -20.34 -12.12
C ILE A 148 13.23 -18.84 -12.42
N PHE A 149 12.53 -18.10 -11.59
CA PHE A 149 12.43 -16.64 -11.69
C PHE A 149 13.24 -15.97 -10.60
N GLY A 150 13.83 -14.81 -10.91
CA GLY A 150 14.47 -13.94 -9.94
C GLY A 150 14.41 -12.48 -10.40
N ARG A 151 14.61 -11.55 -9.48
CA ARG A 151 14.65 -10.12 -9.79
C ARG A 151 15.55 -9.37 -8.80
N GLY A 152 16.11 -8.26 -9.27
CA GLY A 152 16.79 -7.29 -8.42
C GLY A 152 18.29 -7.25 -8.58
N TRP A 153 18.89 -8.08 -9.49
CA TRP A 153 20.32 -7.97 -9.74
C TRP A 153 20.68 -6.61 -10.36
N HIS A 154 21.89 -6.11 -9.99
CA HIS A 154 22.40 -4.85 -10.51
C HIS A 154 23.91 -4.86 -10.45
N GLN A 155 24.58 -4.89 -11.61
CA GLN A 155 26.03 -5.04 -11.74
C GLN A 155 26.83 -3.92 -11.04
N ASP A 156 26.28 -2.70 -10.99
CA ASP A 156 26.96 -1.56 -10.35
C ASP A 156 26.94 -1.62 -8.81
N LYS A 157 26.16 -2.57 -8.26
CA LYS A 157 26.12 -2.85 -6.81
C LYS A 157 27.00 -4.03 -6.41
N TRP A 158 27.67 -4.70 -7.36
CA TRP A 158 28.52 -5.83 -7.07
C TRP A 158 29.90 -5.43 -6.58
N ASP A 159 30.45 -6.20 -5.65
CA ASP A 159 31.79 -5.99 -5.11
C ASP A 159 32.87 -6.33 -6.16
N SER A 160 32.55 -7.19 -7.14
CA SER A 160 33.41 -7.56 -8.26
C SER A 160 32.59 -7.90 -9.50
N GLY A 161 33.03 -7.44 -10.65
CA GLY A 161 32.49 -7.85 -11.94
C GLY A 161 33.00 -9.25 -12.37
N PRO A 162 32.29 -9.93 -13.30
CA PRO A 162 32.73 -11.21 -13.86
C PRO A 162 33.97 -11.03 -14.76
N ASP A 163 34.88 -12.03 -14.76
CA ASP A 163 36.13 -11.98 -15.54
C ASP A 163 35.91 -11.99 -17.07
N ASP A 164 34.78 -12.54 -17.53
CA ASP A 164 34.43 -12.71 -18.96
C ASP A 164 33.23 -11.82 -19.39
N ALA A 165 33.13 -10.65 -18.80
CA ALA A 165 32.04 -9.70 -19.03
C ALA A 165 31.93 -9.26 -20.49
N VAL A 166 30.68 -9.16 -20.98
CA VAL A 166 30.32 -8.46 -22.21
C VAL A 166 29.51 -7.24 -21.82
N ASP A 167 29.94 -6.04 -22.21
CA ASP A 167 29.31 -4.77 -21.77
C ASP A 167 29.18 -4.63 -20.24
N GLY A 168 30.15 -5.17 -19.48
CA GLY A 168 30.15 -5.12 -18.02
C GLY A 168 29.23 -6.11 -17.30
N VAL A 169 28.54 -7.00 -18.04
CA VAL A 169 27.65 -8.02 -17.48
C VAL A 169 28.16 -9.44 -17.80
N PRO A 170 27.82 -10.45 -16.99
CA PRO A 170 28.30 -11.82 -17.20
C PRO A 170 27.72 -12.44 -18.47
N ARG A 171 28.27 -13.58 -18.86
CA ARG A 171 27.68 -14.51 -19.83
C ARG A 171 26.88 -15.57 -19.07
N ASN A 172 25.96 -16.23 -19.77
CA ASN A 172 25.10 -17.25 -19.16
C ASN A 172 25.77 -18.64 -18.98
N ASP A 173 27.05 -18.80 -19.23
CA ASP A 173 27.73 -20.10 -19.18
C ASP A 173 27.66 -20.75 -17.79
N THR A 174 27.93 -20.01 -16.74
CA THR A 174 27.84 -20.52 -15.35
C THR A 174 26.39 -20.79 -14.92
N LEU A 175 25.45 -19.98 -15.41
CA LEU A 175 24.02 -20.18 -15.18
C LEU A 175 23.53 -21.46 -15.87
N ASN A 176 23.96 -21.70 -17.12
CA ASN A 176 23.64 -22.91 -17.88
C ASN A 176 24.17 -24.18 -17.17
N ALA A 177 25.32 -24.08 -16.53
CA ALA A 177 25.93 -25.21 -15.84
C ALA A 177 25.11 -25.70 -14.64
N VAL A 178 24.43 -24.80 -13.93
CA VAL A 178 23.62 -25.12 -12.74
C VAL A 178 22.14 -25.35 -13.05
N SER A 179 21.66 -24.96 -14.24
CA SER A 179 20.25 -25.04 -14.62
C SER A 179 20.04 -25.59 -16.05
N PRO A 180 20.64 -26.77 -16.40
CA PRO A 180 20.58 -27.27 -17.76
C PRO A 180 19.17 -27.65 -18.22
N ASP A 181 18.31 -28.09 -17.31
CA ASP A 181 16.97 -28.59 -17.60
C ASP A 181 15.85 -27.63 -17.15
N ASN A 182 16.21 -26.52 -16.50
CA ASN A 182 15.25 -25.53 -15.98
C ASN A 182 15.45 -24.19 -16.66
N PRO A 183 14.46 -23.64 -17.37
CA PRO A 183 14.53 -22.29 -17.87
C PRO A 183 14.66 -21.26 -16.74
N VAL A 184 15.57 -20.30 -16.89
CA VAL A 184 15.86 -19.26 -15.89
C VAL A 184 15.62 -17.88 -16.48
N ALA A 185 14.93 -17.03 -15.71
CA ALA A 185 14.67 -15.63 -16.05
C ALA A 185 14.97 -14.74 -14.84
N LEU A 186 16.00 -13.90 -14.93
CA LEU A 186 16.48 -13.03 -13.87
C LEU A 186 16.33 -11.56 -14.28
N GLY A 187 15.32 -10.87 -13.76
CA GLY A 187 15.07 -9.45 -14.04
C GLY A 187 16.09 -8.54 -13.35
N HIS A 188 16.60 -7.56 -14.09
CA HIS A 188 17.40 -6.49 -13.54
C HIS A 188 16.56 -5.58 -12.62
N ALA A 189 17.19 -4.95 -11.62
CA ALA A 189 16.51 -4.07 -10.68
C ALA A 189 15.72 -2.94 -11.35
N SER A 190 16.28 -2.36 -12.43
CA SER A 190 15.61 -1.29 -13.21
C SER A 190 14.41 -1.76 -14.05
N GLY A 191 14.27 -3.09 -14.28
CA GLY A 191 13.25 -3.61 -15.22
C GLY A 191 13.59 -3.45 -16.71
N HIS A 192 14.68 -2.76 -17.09
CA HIS A 192 15.09 -2.51 -18.48
C HIS A 192 15.97 -3.60 -19.08
N ALA A 193 16.33 -4.63 -18.30
CA ALA A 193 17.08 -5.79 -18.74
C ALA A 193 16.66 -7.04 -18.00
N ALA A 194 16.89 -8.20 -18.61
CA ALA A 194 16.77 -9.49 -17.95
C ALA A 194 17.80 -10.47 -18.49
N PHE A 195 18.19 -11.41 -17.64
CA PHE A 195 19.18 -12.45 -17.93
C PHE A 195 18.48 -13.80 -18.05
N TYR A 196 18.85 -14.57 -19.06
CA TYR A 196 18.25 -15.85 -19.39
C TYR A 196 19.32 -16.91 -19.64
N ASN A 197 19.07 -18.14 -19.21
CA ASN A 197 19.92 -19.29 -19.58
C ASN A 197 19.54 -19.85 -20.94
N ASP A 198 20.37 -20.74 -21.47
CA ASP A 198 20.16 -21.36 -22.79
C ASP A 198 18.86 -22.19 -22.83
N ALA A 199 18.44 -22.80 -21.73
CA ALA A 199 17.15 -23.50 -21.64
C ALA A 199 15.97 -22.55 -21.87
N ALA A 200 16.00 -21.34 -21.29
CA ALA A 200 14.98 -20.32 -21.52
C ALA A 200 15.00 -19.81 -22.99
N LEU A 201 16.18 -19.53 -23.54
CA LEU A 201 16.34 -19.13 -24.95
C LEU A 201 15.78 -20.19 -25.89
N ALA A 202 16.07 -21.47 -25.63
CA ALA A 202 15.57 -22.58 -26.43
C ALA A 202 14.03 -22.70 -26.39
N VAL A 203 13.41 -22.53 -25.22
CA VAL A 203 11.94 -22.52 -25.09
C VAL A 203 11.30 -21.39 -25.88
N ALA A 204 11.97 -20.23 -25.94
CA ALA A 204 11.51 -19.06 -26.70
C ALA A 204 11.85 -19.13 -28.20
N GLY A 205 12.60 -20.15 -28.64
CA GLY A 205 13.05 -20.26 -30.01
C GLY A 205 14.08 -19.20 -30.43
N ILE A 206 14.83 -18.68 -29.44
CA ILE A 206 15.87 -17.66 -29.66
C ILE A 206 17.21 -18.35 -29.88
N ASP A 207 17.87 -18.00 -30.95
CA ASP A 207 19.20 -18.47 -31.31
C ASP A 207 20.15 -17.31 -31.70
N ASN A 208 21.35 -17.65 -32.13
CA ASN A 208 22.34 -16.65 -32.51
C ASN A 208 21.96 -15.82 -33.76
N ASP A 209 21.07 -16.34 -34.60
CA ASP A 209 20.58 -15.68 -35.83
C ASP A 209 19.29 -14.89 -35.62
N THR A 210 18.67 -15.00 -34.45
CA THR A 210 17.44 -14.27 -34.10
C THR A 210 17.69 -12.75 -34.13
N PRO A 211 16.96 -11.97 -34.96
CA PRO A 211 17.21 -10.54 -35.08
C PRO A 211 16.79 -9.79 -33.81
N ASP A 212 17.45 -8.67 -33.55
CA ASP A 212 17.02 -7.73 -32.49
C ASP A 212 15.65 -7.14 -32.84
N PRO A 213 14.69 -7.14 -31.91
CA PRO A 213 13.40 -6.51 -32.15
C PRO A 213 13.54 -4.98 -32.13
N PRO A 214 12.62 -4.25 -32.78
CA PRO A 214 12.63 -2.78 -32.72
C PRO A 214 12.61 -2.26 -31.28
N GLY A 215 13.60 -1.42 -30.93
CA GLY A 215 13.74 -0.85 -29.59
C GLY A 215 14.29 -1.81 -28.51
N GLY A 216 14.87 -2.96 -28.92
CA GLY A 216 15.50 -3.90 -27.99
C GLY A 216 16.76 -4.53 -28.55
N THR A 217 17.59 -5.09 -27.68
CA THR A 217 18.87 -5.69 -28.03
C THR A 217 19.04 -7.06 -27.38
N ILE A 218 19.37 -8.07 -28.17
CA ILE A 218 19.91 -9.34 -27.69
C ILE A 218 21.42 -9.17 -27.62
N VAL A 219 21.98 -9.11 -26.44
CA VAL A 219 23.42 -8.90 -26.26
C VAL A 219 24.19 -10.14 -26.73
N ARG A 220 25.21 -9.94 -27.55
CA ARG A 220 26.00 -11.00 -28.15
C ARG A 220 27.49 -10.82 -27.90
N THR A 221 28.21 -11.93 -27.91
CA THR A 221 29.67 -11.96 -27.96
C THR A 221 30.18 -11.53 -29.32
N GLU A 222 31.49 -11.27 -29.46
CA GLU A 222 32.12 -10.88 -30.72
C GLU A 222 31.91 -11.93 -31.85
N ASP A 223 31.78 -13.20 -31.50
CA ASP A 223 31.50 -14.30 -32.43
C ASP A 223 30.00 -14.52 -32.70
N GLY A 224 29.13 -13.65 -32.22
CA GLY A 224 27.69 -13.61 -32.47
C GLY A 224 26.82 -14.47 -31.57
N ARG A 225 27.39 -15.15 -30.58
CA ARG A 225 26.62 -15.96 -29.62
C ARG A 225 25.82 -15.05 -28.66
N ALA A 226 24.54 -15.36 -28.46
CA ALA A 226 23.73 -14.70 -27.45
C ALA A 226 24.29 -14.97 -26.04
N THR A 227 24.46 -13.91 -25.25
CA THR A 227 25.01 -13.98 -23.88
C THR A 227 23.96 -14.35 -22.83
N GLY A 228 22.69 -14.37 -23.17
CA GLY A 228 21.55 -14.48 -22.28
C GLY A 228 20.98 -13.13 -21.84
N LEU A 229 21.70 -12.02 -22.01
CA LEU A 229 21.20 -10.69 -21.64
C LEU A 229 20.28 -10.12 -22.73
N MET A 230 19.07 -9.76 -22.35
CA MET A 230 18.09 -9.05 -23.18
C MET A 230 17.84 -7.67 -22.62
N ARG A 231 17.88 -6.64 -23.48
CA ARG A 231 17.61 -5.24 -23.10
C ARG A 231 16.31 -4.77 -23.76
N GLU A 232 15.57 -3.93 -23.01
CA GLU A 232 14.37 -3.23 -23.45
C GLU A 232 13.32 -4.19 -24.06
N THR A 233 12.83 -3.90 -25.26
CA THR A 233 11.78 -4.70 -25.92
C THR A 233 12.21 -6.13 -26.24
N ALA A 234 13.51 -6.45 -26.25
CA ALA A 234 13.97 -7.81 -26.43
C ALA A 234 13.51 -8.78 -25.33
N GLN A 235 13.24 -8.28 -24.12
CA GLN A 235 12.67 -9.06 -23.02
C GLN A 235 11.30 -9.65 -23.38
N ARG A 236 10.52 -9.02 -24.27
CA ARG A 236 9.20 -9.50 -24.70
C ARG A 236 9.24 -10.85 -25.40
N LEU A 237 10.34 -11.16 -26.07
CA LEU A 237 10.54 -12.48 -26.74
C LEU A 237 10.43 -13.63 -25.71
N LEU A 238 10.91 -13.41 -24.49
CA LEU A 238 10.84 -14.40 -23.42
C LEU A 238 9.50 -14.35 -22.66
N SER A 239 8.86 -13.18 -22.57
CA SER A 239 7.55 -13.04 -21.92
C SER A 239 6.48 -13.91 -22.61
N GLU A 240 6.53 -14.03 -23.92
CA GLU A 240 5.64 -14.93 -24.69
C GLU A 240 5.87 -16.40 -24.33
N ALA A 241 7.13 -16.81 -24.17
CA ALA A 241 7.48 -18.17 -23.77
C ALA A 241 7.03 -18.49 -22.35
N VAL A 242 7.16 -17.52 -21.42
CA VAL A 242 6.63 -17.64 -20.04
C VAL A 242 5.10 -17.75 -20.05
N ALA A 243 4.41 -16.93 -20.85
CA ALA A 243 2.94 -17.01 -20.97
C ALA A 243 2.48 -18.36 -21.53
N VAL A 244 3.23 -18.95 -22.48
CA VAL A 244 2.97 -20.32 -22.99
C VAL A 244 3.18 -21.37 -21.90
N TYR A 245 4.20 -21.22 -21.05
CA TYR A 245 4.43 -22.11 -19.91
C TYR A 245 3.29 -22.00 -18.89
N GLU A 246 2.96 -20.79 -18.46
CA GLU A 246 1.84 -20.55 -17.52
C GLU A 246 0.51 -21.06 -18.10
N GLY A 247 0.27 -20.90 -19.39
CA GLY A 247 -0.92 -21.43 -20.08
C GLY A 247 -1.00 -22.96 -20.18
N ARG A 248 0.06 -23.71 -19.78
CA ARG A 248 0.01 -25.18 -19.64
C ARG A 248 -0.43 -25.64 -18.27
N LEU A 249 -0.41 -24.75 -17.29
CA LEU A 249 -0.90 -25.06 -15.95
C LEU A 249 -2.41 -25.25 -15.97
N THR A 250 -2.89 -26.23 -15.22
CA THR A 250 -4.35 -26.40 -15.07
C THR A 250 -4.91 -25.25 -14.22
N PRO A 251 -6.23 -24.96 -14.31
CA PRO A 251 -6.85 -23.96 -13.43
C PRO A 251 -6.60 -24.22 -11.94
N GLU A 252 -6.56 -25.49 -11.53
CA GLU A 252 -6.30 -25.89 -10.14
C GLU A 252 -4.85 -25.58 -9.72
N GLN A 253 -3.89 -25.78 -10.63
CA GLN A 253 -2.48 -25.44 -10.39
C GLN A 253 -2.29 -23.93 -10.29
N MET A 254 -2.93 -23.17 -11.18
CA MET A 254 -2.89 -21.69 -11.11
C MET A 254 -3.52 -21.19 -9.80
N GLU A 255 -4.68 -21.73 -9.43
CA GLU A 255 -5.33 -21.35 -8.17
C GLU A 255 -4.44 -21.68 -6.95
N GLN A 256 -3.75 -22.81 -6.95
CA GLN A 256 -2.82 -23.15 -5.86
C GLN A 256 -1.65 -22.15 -5.76
N ILE A 257 -1.09 -21.73 -6.90
CA ILE A 257 -0.04 -20.73 -6.96
C ILE A 257 -0.55 -19.37 -6.45
N ASP A 258 -1.76 -18.99 -6.86
CA ASP A 258 -2.34 -17.70 -6.44
C ASP A 258 -2.71 -17.70 -4.96
N ARG A 259 -3.19 -18.82 -4.39
CA ARG A 259 -3.40 -18.98 -2.95
C ARG A 259 -2.09 -18.82 -2.17
N GLU A 260 -1.02 -19.43 -2.63
CA GLU A 260 0.30 -19.25 -2.04
C GLU A 260 0.76 -17.79 -2.09
N ARG A 261 0.53 -17.09 -3.22
CA ARG A 261 0.82 -15.64 -3.35
C ARG A 261 0.08 -14.80 -2.32
N VAL A 262 -1.21 -15.08 -2.12
CA VAL A 262 -2.02 -14.39 -1.11
C VAL A 262 -1.43 -14.57 0.28
N MET A 263 -1.06 -15.80 0.64
CA MET A 263 -0.48 -16.09 1.96
C MET A 263 0.90 -15.45 2.14
N LEU A 264 1.77 -15.52 1.14
CA LEU A 264 3.10 -14.88 1.19
C LEU A 264 3.00 -13.35 1.29
N ALA A 265 2.04 -12.75 0.59
CA ALA A 265 1.76 -11.33 0.70
C ALA A 265 1.26 -10.95 2.10
N ALA A 266 0.36 -11.76 2.66
CA ALA A 266 -0.16 -11.57 4.00
C ALA A 266 0.93 -11.68 5.07
N ASP A 267 1.74 -12.74 5.02
CA ASP A 267 2.84 -12.96 5.97
C ASP A 267 3.80 -11.76 5.98
N GLU A 268 4.15 -11.25 4.80
CA GLU A 268 5.03 -10.09 4.71
C GLU A 268 4.34 -8.80 5.19
N ALA A 269 3.07 -8.57 4.85
CA ALA A 269 2.29 -7.44 5.31
C ALA A 269 2.16 -7.41 6.85
N LEU A 270 1.77 -8.54 7.44
CA LEU A 270 1.60 -8.70 8.89
C LEU A 270 2.91 -8.52 9.65
N LYS A 271 4.02 -9.02 9.12
CA LYS A 271 5.37 -8.82 9.66
C LYS A 271 5.77 -7.34 9.72
N HIS A 272 5.23 -6.54 8.81
CA HIS A 272 5.44 -5.09 8.77
C HIS A 272 4.32 -4.28 9.45
N GLY A 273 3.42 -4.94 10.20
CA GLY A 273 2.35 -4.28 10.95
C GLY A 273 1.18 -3.79 10.11
N VAL A 274 1.10 -4.23 8.85
CA VAL A 274 0.02 -3.86 7.93
C VAL A 274 -1.17 -4.78 8.17
N THR A 275 -2.29 -4.21 8.60
CA THR A 275 -3.55 -4.92 8.88
C THR A 275 -4.58 -4.79 7.76
N SER A 276 -4.41 -3.75 6.92
CA SER A 276 -5.28 -3.47 5.78
C SER A 276 -4.44 -3.00 4.59
N PHE A 277 -4.82 -3.42 3.39
CA PHE A 277 -4.05 -3.19 2.17
C PHE A 277 -4.96 -2.67 1.06
N GLN A 278 -4.63 -1.51 0.49
CA GLN A 278 -5.34 -0.94 -0.65
C GLN A 278 -4.62 -1.37 -1.93
N ASP A 279 -5.19 -2.39 -2.59
CA ASP A 279 -4.62 -2.97 -3.81
C ASP A 279 -4.87 -2.06 -5.01
N ALA A 280 -3.79 -1.53 -5.58
CA ALA A 280 -3.81 -0.53 -6.65
C ALA A 280 -4.09 -1.12 -8.04
N GLY A 281 -4.93 -2.11 -8.07
CA GLY A 281 -5.60 -2.57 -9.27
C GLY A 281 -5.51 -4.05 -9.59
N THR A 282 -6.65 -4.71 -9.46
CA THR A 282 -6.87 -6.13 -9.77
C THR A 282 -7.93 -6.28 -10.87
N SER A 283 -7.79 -7.30 -11.73
CA SER A 283 -8.76 -7.63 -12.76
C SER A 283 -10.07 -8.19 -12.15
N LEU A 284 -11.13 -8.22 -12.94
CA LEU A 284 -12.41 -8.78 -12.51
C LEU A 284 -12.27 -10.24 -12.07
N GLU A 285 -11.48 -11.05 -12.79
CA GLU A 285 -11.19 -12.44 -12.42
C GLU A 285 -10.43 -12.53 -11.08
N GLY A 286 -9.48 -11.63 -10.85
CA GLY A 286 -8.76 -11.56 -9.57
C GLY A 286 -9.66 -11.15 -8.41
N ILE A 287 -10.64 -10.27 -8.64
CA ILE A 287 -11.65 -9.91 -7.63
C ILE A 287 -12.55 -11.10 -7.31
N GLU A 288 -12.98 -11.89 -8.30
CA GLU A 288 -13.74 -13.12 -8.05
C GLU A 288 -12.92 -14.14 -7.23
N PHE A 289 -11.61 -14.19 -7.46
CA PHE A 289 -10.72 -15.03 -6.67
C PHE A 289 -10.63 -14.54 -5.22
N PHE A 290 -10.49 -13.24 -4.97
CA PHE A 290 -10.51 -12.68 -3.61
C PHE A 290 -11.86 -12.89 -2.93
N ARG A 291 -13.00 -12.75 -3.65
CA ARG A 291 -14.33 -13.06 -3.14
C ARG A 291 -14.43 -14.51 -2.66
N LYS A 292 -13.92 -15.46 -3.47
CA LYS A 292 -13.87 -16.86 -3.07
C LYS A 292 -13.05 -17.07 -1.80
N LEU A 293 -11.90 -16.42 -1.66
CA LEU A 293 -11.07 -16.51 -0.45
C LEU A 293 -11.76 -15.90 0.77
N GLU A 294 -12.48 -14.80 0.60
CA GLU A 294 -13.30 -14.17 1.65
C GLU A 294 -14.39 -15.14 2.14
N GLU A 295 -15.17 -15.73 1.23
CA GLU A 295 -16.22 -16.71 1.55
C GLU A 295 -15.67 -17.95 2.28
N GLU A 296 -14.42 -18.31 2.02
CA GLU A 296 -13.71 -19.41 2.69
C GLU A 296 -13.08 -19.00 4.03
N GLY A 297 -13.05 -17.68 4.37
CA GLY A 297 -12.34 -17.15 5.54
C GLY A 297 -10.82 -17.21 5.41
N ASN A 298 -10.29 -17.13 4.19
CA ASN A 298 -8.88 -17.31 3.85
C ASN A 298 -8.17 -16.02 3.43
N LEU A 299 -8.71 -14.85 3.78
CA LEU A 299 -8.01 -13.56 3.67
C LEU A 299 -7.43 -13.15 5.03
N PRO A 300 -6.10 -13.18 5.22
CA PRO A 300 -5.50 -12.86 6.52
C PRO A 300 -5.37 -11.35 6.80
N VAL A 301 -5.42 -10.51 5.75
CA VAL A 301 -5.30 -9.04 5.77
C VAL A 301 -6.51 -8.46 5.06
N ARG A 302 -7.06 -7.34 5.57
CA ARG A 302 -8.20 -6.68 4.93
C ARG A 302 -7.77 -6.03 3.62
N LEU A 303 -8.52 -6.29 2.54
CA LEU A 303 -8.24 -5.76 1.21
C LEU A 303 -9.28 -4.72 0.81
N TYR A 304 -8.82 -3.56 0.36
CA TYR A 304 -9.60 -2.59 -0.41
C TYR A 304 -9.09 -2.62 -1.85
N VAL A 305 -9.89 -3.17 -2.78
CA VAL A 305 -9.42 -3.50 -4.13
C VAL A 305 -9.97 -2.50 -5.15
N MET A 306 -9.08 -2.00 -6.01
CA MET A 306 -9.41 -1.13 -7.13
C MET A 306 -9.58 -1.97 -8.39
N VAL A 307 -10.73 -1.87 -9.06
CA VAL A 307 -10.97 -2.52 -10.35
C VAL A 307 -10.00 -1.98 -11.40
N ARG A 308 -9.30 -2.85 -12.12
CA ARG A 308 -8.35 -2.49 -13.20
C ARG A 308 -8.48 -3.41 -14.39
N ARG A 309 -7.97 -2.97 -15.56
CA ARG A 309 -7.87 -3.75 -16.81
C ARG A 309 -9.20 -4.12 -17.48
N ALA A 310 -10.32 -3.59 -17.03
CA ALA A 310 -11.59 -3.67 -17.74
C ALA A 310 -11.77 -2.45 -18.65
N SER A 311 -12.37 -2.64 -19.85
CA SER A 311 -12.74 -1.53 -20.70
C SER A 311 -13.95 -0.76 -20.13
N ASN A 312 -14.17 0.48 -20.59
CA ASN A 312 -15.29 1.29 -20.16
C ASN A 312 -16.65 0.61 -20.43
N GLU A 313 -16.78 -0.08 -21.57
CA GLU A 313 -18.01 -0.80 -21.93
C GLU A 313 -18.27 -1.96 -20.94
N VAL A 314 -17.24 -2.74 -20.63
CA VAL A 314 -17.35 -3.84 -19.66
C VAL A 314 -17.66 -3.29 -18.28
N MET A 315 -16.95 -2.24 -17.83
CA MET A 315 -17.22 -1.63 -16.52
C MET A 315 -18.63 -1.09 -16.40
N ASP A 316 -19.16 -0.40 -17.43
CA ASP A 316 -20.52 0.15 -17.41
C ASP A 316 -21.59 -0.96 -17.29
N GLU A 317 -21.31 -2.17 -17.80
CA GLU A 317 -22.21 -3.32 -17.70
C GLU A 317 -22.12 -4.05 -16.34
N VAL A 318 -20.88 -4.28 -15.84
CA VAL A 318 -20.67 -5.25 -14.75
C VAL A 318 -20.42 -4.65 -13.37
N LEU A 319 -19.96 -3.39 -13.26
CA LEU A 319 -19.59 -2.78 -11.97
C LEU A 319 -20.63 -2.93 -10.85
N PRO A 320 -21.96 -2.84 -11.12
CA PRO A 320 -22.96 -3.05 -10.06
C PRO A 320 -22.84 -4.41 -9.34
N GLN A 321 -22.26 -5.43 -10.00
CA GLN A 321 -22.08 -6.76 -9.44
C GLN A 321 -20.81 -6.88 -8.61
N TYR A 322 -19.90 -5.90 -8.76
CA TYR A 322 -18.60 -5.86 -8.10
C TYR A 322 -18.53 -4.85 -6.95
N LEU A 323 -19.56 -4.06 -6.73
CA LEU A 323 -19.61 -3.16 -5.58
C LEU A 323 -19.77 -4.00 -4.30
N MET A 324 -18.71 -4.08 -3.51
CA MET A 324 -18.68 -4.76 -2.21
C MET A 324 -18.31 -3.75 -1.14
N LEU A 325 -19.20 -3.56 -0.17
CA LEU A 325 -19.00 -2.69 0.98
C LEU A 325 -18.82 -3.55 2.22
N PRO A 326 -17.98 -3.15 3.20
CA PRO A 326 -17.72 -3.97 4.37
C PRO A 326 -18.98 -4.13 5.22
N GLU A 327 -19.26 -5.36 5.64
CA GLU A 327 -20.34 -5.73 6.55
C GLU A 327 -19.78 -6.64 7.65
N GLY A 328 -20.09 -6.39 8.92
CA GLY A 328 -19.56 -7.17 10.04
C GLY A 328 -18.03 -7.12 10.13
N ASN A 329 -17.36 -8.27 10.01
CA ASN A 329 -15.91 -8.40 10.03
C ASN A 329 -15.32 -8.75 8.66
N ASP A 330 -15.90 -8.26 7.58
CA ASP A 330 -15.47 -8.58 6.22
C ASP A 330 -14.02 -8.13 5.94
N PHE A 331 -13.33 -8.93 5.14
CA PHE A 331 -11.94 -8.70 4.76
C PHE A 331 -11.77 -8.20 3.32
N LEU A 332 -12.88 -8.03 2.57
CA LEU A 332 -12.82 -7.58 1.18
C LEU A 332 -13.79 -6.43 0.92
N THR A 333 -13.25 -5.31 0.45
CA THR A 333 -14.01 -4.16 -0.06
C THR A 333 -13.62 -3.92 -1.50
N VAL A 334 -14.60 -3.73 -2.39
CA VAL A 334 -14.39 -3.32 -3.78
C VAL A 334 -15.30 -2.13 -4.08
N ARG A 335 -14.71 -0.93 -4.18
CA ARG A 335 -15.47 0.32 -4.32
C ARG A 335 -14.77 1.34 -5.22
N SER A 336 -13.67 0.99 -5.84
CA SER A 336 -12.88 1.94 -6.61
C SER A 336 -12.36 1.36 -7.92
N ILE A 337 -11.93 2.26 -8.82
CA ILE A 337 -11.38 1.95 -10.14
C ILE A 337 -10.00 2.59 -10.23
N LYS A 338 -8.98 1.84 -10.66
CA LYS A 338 -7.63 2.34 -10.95
C LYS A 338 -7.49 2.65 -12.43
N ARG A 339 -7.02 3.87 -12.73
CA ARG A 339 -6.61 4.32 -14.07
C ARG A 339 -5.17 4.82 -14.03
N GLN A 340 -4.55 5.00 -15.22
CA GLN A 340 -3.14 5.38 -15.31
C GLN A 340 -2.92 6.31 -16.51
N ILE A 341 -2.78 7.62 -16.23
CA ILE A 341 -2.64 8.62 -17.28
C ILE A 341 -1.21 8.67 -17.84
N ASP A 342 -0.17 8.50 -16.99
CA ASP A 342 1.24 8.60 -17.39
C ASP A 342 2.12 7.50 -16.80
N GLY A 343 3.42 7.57 -17.04
CA GLY A 343 4.42 6.65 -16.53
C GLY A 343 5.32 7.26 -15.45
N ALA A 344 6.41 6.54 -15.09
CA ALA A 344 7.33 6.94 -14.06
C ALA A 344 8.35 7.99 -14.55
N LEU A 345 8.77 8.91 -13.65
CA LEU A 345 9.75 9.95 -13.95
C LEU A 345 11.11 9.38 -14.35
N GLY A 346 11.60 8.36 -13.64
CA GLY A 346 12.91 7.75 -13.88
C GLY A 346 13.09 7.19 -15.28
N ALA A 347 12.01 6.69 -15.89
CA ALA A 347 11.98 6.15 -17.25
C ALA A 347 11.54 7.18 -18.31
N HIS A 348 11.52 8.49 -18.01
CA HIS A 348 11.02 9.57 -18.86
C HIS A 348 9.56 9.35 -19.32
N GLY A 349 8.76 8.66 -18.50
CA GLY A 349 7.36 8.36 -18.76
C GLY A 349 6.37 9.33 -18.10
N ALA A 350 6.78 10.06 -17.06
CA ALA A 350 5.92 11.04 -16.40
C ALA A 350 5.60 12.20 -17.36
N TRP A 351 4.31 12.52 -17.52
CA TRP A 351 3.86 13.54 -18.45
C TRP A 351 3.98 14.93 -17.84
N LEU A 352 4.90 15.72 -18.39
CA LEU A 352 5.35 17.00 -17.85
C LEU A 352 4.79 18.19 -18.64
N LEU A 353 4.70 19.34 -17.98
CA LEU A 353 4.34 20.62 -18.62
C LEU A 353 5.45 21.15 -19.53
N GLU A 354 6.69 20.84 -19.21
CA GLU A 354 7.88 21.19 -19.98
C GLU A 354 8.73 19.94 -20.22
N PRO A 355 9.53 19.85 -21.30
CA PRO A 355 10.39 18.70 -21.56
C PRO A 355 11.32 18.35 -20.38
N TYR A 356 11.78 17.10 -20.34
CA TYR A 356 12.81 16.66 -19.41
C TYR A 356 14.10 17.47 -19.56
N GLU A 357 14.77 17.76 -18.45
CA GLU A 357 16.03 18.53 -18.48
C GLU A 357 17.14 17.77 -19.19
N ASP A 358 17.24 16.47 -18.95
CA ASP A 358 18.25 15.58 -19.56
C ASP A 358 17.81 14.94 -20.88
N LEU A 359 16.55 15.14 -21.34
CA LEU A 359 16.02 14.62 -22.59
C LEU A 359 14.99 15.59 -23.19
N GLN A 360 15.49 16.61 -23.86
CA GLN A 360 14.72 17.77 -24.33
C GLN A 360 13.72 17.51 -25.48
N ASP A 361 13.69 16.30 -26.06
CA ASP A 361 12.82 15.91 -27.17
C ASP A 361 11.54 15.18 -26.71
N THR A 362 11.34 15.06 -25.41
CA THR A 362 10.12 14.46 -24.83
C THR A 362 9.65 15.22 -23.58
N ASP A 363 8.33 15.27 -23.40
CA ASP A 363 7.64 15.71 -22.18
C ASP A 363 6.95 14.56 -21.46
N GLY A 364 7.26 13.31 -21.82
CA GLY A 364 6.73 12.09 -21.23
C GLY A 364 5.76 11.33 -22.13
N LEU A 365 4.93 10.48 -21.51
CA LEU A 365 4.02 9.56 -22.21
C LEU A 365 2.60 9.68 -21.65
N VAL A 366 1.61 9.70 -22.54
CA VAL A 366 0.21 9.47 -22.20
C VAL A 366 -0.08 7.98 -22.40
N LEU A 367 -0.37 7.26 -21.32
CA LEU A 367 -0.61 5.81 -21.36
C LEU A 367 -2.08 5.48 -21.58
N GLU A 368 -2.97 6.18 -20.91
CA GLU A 368 -4.42 6.13 -21.14
C GLU A 368 -4.89 7.54 -21.47
N THR A 369 -5.75 7.69 -22.49
CA THR A 369 -6.18 9.03 -22.92
C THR A 369 -7.04 9.72 -21.89
N VAL A 370 -6.98 11.05 -21.87
CA VAL A 370 -7.81 11.88 -20.97
C VAL A 370 -9.29 11.56 -21.15
N GLU A 371 -9.74 11.43 -22.41
CA GLU A 371 -11.12 11.13 -22.76
C GLU A 371 -11.57 9.74 -22.24
N ASP A 372 -10.67 8.76 -22.27
CA ASP A 372 -10.99 7.40 -21.80
C ASP A 372 -11.12 7.37 -20.27
N ILE A 373 -10.26 8.11 -19.54
CA ILE A 373 -10.35 8.24 -18.09
C ILE A 373 -11.56 9.09 -17.68
N GLU A 374 -11.87 10.17 -18.42
CA GLU A 374 -13.08 10.98 -18.20
C GLU A 374 -14.35 10.13 -18.34
N ARG A 375 -14.39 9.27 -19.38
CA ARG A 375 -15.49 8.31 -19.54
C ARG A 375 -15.57 7.31 -18.39
N THR A 376 -14.44 6.79 -17.89
CA THR A 376 -14.41 5.95 -16.68
C THR A 376 -14.99 6.71 -15.48
N SER A 377 -14.66 7.99 -15.35
CA SER A 377 -15.11 8.85 -14.25
C SER A 377 -16.63 9.03 -14.25
N GLU A 378 -17.25 9.22 -15.42
CA GLU A 378 -18.71 9.25 -15.55
C GLU A 378 -19.36 7.91 -15.15
N ILE A 379 -18.76 6.77 -15.58
CA ILE A 379 -19.21 5.43 -15.23
C ILE A 379 -19.10 5.20 -13.72
N ALA A 380 -18.01 5.65 -13.11
CA ALA A 380 -17.80 5.57 -11.68
C ALA A 380 -18.89 6.32 -10.89
N VAL A 381 -19.20 7.57 -11.27
CA VAL A 381 -20.31 8.32 -10.66
C VAL A 381 -21.62 7.57 -10.79
N LYS A 382 -21.93 7.05 -12.00
CA LYS A 382 -23.16 6.31 -12.27
C LYS A 382 -23.35 5.09 -11.36
N HIS A 383 -22.26 4.39 -11.03
CA HIS A 383 -22.30 3.13 -10.28
C HIS A 383 -21.82 3.24 -8.82
N GLY A 384 -21.47 4.45 -8.35
CA GLY A 384 -21.07 4.70 -6.95
C GLY A 384 -19.65 4.25 -6.62
N PHE A 385 -18.75 4.25 -7.62
CA PHE A 385 -17.33 3.93 -7.46
C PHE A 385 -16.47 5.20 -7.31
N GLN A 386 -15.38 5.07 -6.57
CA GLN A 386 -14.30 6.04 -6.50
C GLN A 386 -13.37 5.88 -7.72
N VAL A 387 -12.76 6.95 -8.20
CA VAL A 387 -11.71 6.90 -9.24
C VAL A 387 -10.37 7.25 -8.63
N ASN A 388 -9.36 6.42 -8.91
CA ASN A 388 -7.99 6.55 -8.44
C ASN A 388 -7.08 6.57 -9.67
N THR A 389 -6.58 7.75 -10.05
CA THR A 389 -5.79 7.93 -11.25
C THR A 389 -4.31 8.11 -10.92
N HIS A 390 -3.47 7.19 -11.42
CA HIS A 390 -2.03 7.37 -11.40
C HIS A 390 -1.64 8.60 -12.20
N ALA A 391 -0.99 9.56 -11.55
CA ALA A 391 -0.45 10.74 -12.19
C ALA A 391 0.83 11.19 -11.44
N ILE A 392 1.97 11.05 -12.10
CA ILE A 392 3.30 11.39 -11.56
C ILE A 392 3.75 12.76 -12.03
N GLY A 393 3.65 13.05 -13.32
CA GLY A 393 4.06 14.32 -13.91
C GLY A 393 3.11 15.46 -13.59
N ASP A 394 3.64 16.68 -13.54
CA ASP A 394 2.89 17.89 -13.21
C ASP A 394 1.77 18.17 -14.24
N ARG A 395 1.96 17.84 -15.51
CA ARG A 395 0.88 17.87 -16.52
C ARG A 395 -0.14 16.77 -16.29
N ALA A 396 0.28 15.55 -15.99
CA ALA A 396 -0.62 14.45 -15.69
C ALA A 396 -1.53 14.76 -14.49
N VAL A 397 -0.99 15.36 -13.44
CA VAL A 397 -1.77 15.82 -12.28
C VAL A 397 -2.79 16.88 -12.70
N ARG A 398 -2.38 17.90 -13.46
CA ARG A 398 -3.30 18.95 -13.97
C ARG A 398 -4.45 18.37 -14.77
N GLU A 399 -4.15 17.56 -15.77
CA GLU A 399 -5.15 16.94 -16.64
C GLU A 399 -6.09 16.01 -15.84
N THR A 400 -5.57 15.33 -14.82
CA THR A 400 -6.41 14.50 -13.92
C THR A 400 -7.39 15.35 -13.12
N LEU A 401 -6.94 16.46 -12.55
CA LEU A 401 -7.84 17.38 -11.84
C LEU A 401 -8.87 17.99 -12.79
N ASP A 402 -8.48 18.38 -14.01
CA ASP A 402 -9.37 18.95 -15.03
C ASP A 402 -10.43 17.94 -15.48
N LEU A 403 -10.05 16.68 -15.76
CA LEU A 403 -11.01 15.66 -16.17
C LEU A 403 -11.98 15.28 -15.05
N TYR A 404 -11.56 15.32 -13.79
CA TYR A 404 -12.45 15.09 -12.65
C TYR A 404 -13.51 16.18 -12.56
N GLU A 405 -13.13 17.46 -12.65
CA GLU A 405 -14.07 18.58 -12.64
C GLU A 405 -15.08 18.48 -13.80
N ARG A 406 -14.61 18.15 -15.03
CA ARG A 406 -15.49 17.98 -16.19
C ARG A 406 -16.48 16.81 -16.02
N ALA A 407 -16.00 15.67 -15.50
CA ALA A 407 -16.87 14.53 -15.25
C ALA A 407 -17.94 14.85 -14.20
N TRP A 408 -17.59 15.54 -13.11
CA TRP A 408 -18.55 15.97 -12.09
C TRP A 408 -19.57 16.97 -12.62
N GLU A 409 -19.13 17.95 -13.42
CA GLU A 409 -20.03 18.89 -14.09
C GLU A 409 -21.01 18.17 -15.01
N THR A 410 -20.51 17.24 -15.85
CA THR A 410 -21.31 16.45 -16.79
C THR A 410 -22.35 15.60 -16.06
N MET A 411 -21.97 14.99 -14.95
CA MET A 411 -22.84 14.12 -14.15
C MET A 411 -23.70 14.89 -13.14
N GLY A 412 -23.48 16.19 -12.96
CA GLY A 412 -24.23 17.06 -12.05
C GLY A 412 -24.03 16.72 -10.58
N VAL A 413 -22.81 16.33 -10.19
CA VAL A 413 -22.42 15.97 -8.81
C VAL A 413 -21.35 16.93 -8.29
N GLU A 414 -21.21 17.01 -6.96
CA GLU A 414 -20.10 17.70 -6.30
C GLU A 414 -19.01 16.67 -5.95
N GLY A 415 -17.73 17.00 -6.20
CA GLY A 415 -16.62 16.06 -6.07
C GLY A 415 -16.21 15.75 -4.64
N ASN A 416 -16.45 16.66 -3.69
CA ASN A 416 -15.95 16.57 -2.30
C ASN A 416 -16.30 15.27 -1.58
N ASP A 417 -17.50 14.72 -1.81
CA ASP A 417 -17.94 13.49 -1.15
C ASP A 417 -17.50 12.22 -1.89
N LEU A 418 -16.94 12.36 -3.09
CA LEU A 418 -16.52 11.23 -3.92
C LEU A 418 -15.14 10.70 -3.52
N ARG A 419 -14.33 11.51 -2.82
CA ARG A 419 -12.99 11.16 -2.31
C ARG A 419 -12.08 10.58 -3.39
N TRP A 420 -12.19 11.09 -4.61
CA TRP A 420 -11.35 10.62 -5.71
C TRP A 420 -9.89 10.94 -5.45
N ARG A 421 -8.98 10.11 -6.00
CA ARG A 421 -7.56 10.21 -5.69
C ARG A 421 -6.72 10.50 -6.92
N VAL A 422 -5.68 11.29 -6.71
CA VAL A 422 -4.49 11.30 -7.57
C VAL A 422 -3.47 10.38 -6.91
N GLU A 423 -3.24 9.23 -7.51
CA GLU A 423 -2.24 8.26 -7.05
C GLU A 423 -0.85 8.73 -7.46
N HIS A 424 0.09 8.63 -6.58
CA HIS A 424 1.44 9.18 -6.57
C HIS A 424 1.49 10.67 -6.29
N ALA A 425 0.77 11.54 -7.01
CA ALA A 425 0.76 12.99 -6.81
C ALA A 425 2.19 13.53 -6.56
N GLN A 426 3.16 13.07 -7.40
CA GLN A 426 4.58 13.14 -7.10
C GLN A 426 5.18 14.49 -7.46
N HIS A 427 4.84 15.01 -8.66
CA HIS A 427 5.23 16.33 -9.12
C HIS A 427 4.00 17.16 -9.41
N ILE A 428 3.83 18.27 -8.69
CA ILE A 428 2.63 19.10 -8.76
C ILE A 428 3.04 20.54 -9.03
N ASP A 429 2.53 21.10 -10.14
CA ASP A 429 2.73 22.54 -10.39
C ASP A 429 2.13 23.35 -9.22
N PRO A 430 2.81 24.38 -8.70
CA PRO A 430 2.32 25.17 -7.56
C PRO A 430 0.92 25.77 -7.76
N VAL A 431 0.47 26.00 -9.01
CA VAL A 431 -0.87 26.52 -9.28
C VAL A 431 -1.96 25.47 -9.09
N ASP A 432 -1.62 24.17 -9.16
CA ASP A 432 -2.56 23.07 -8.98
C ASP A 432 -2.66 22.56 -7.53
N VAL A 433 -1.66 22.86 -6.68
CA VAL A 433 -1.66 22.46 -5.26
C VAL A 433 -2.94 22.90 -4.53
N PRO A 434 -3.42 24.17 -4.64
CA PRO A 434 -4.64 24.61 -3.97
C PRO A 434 -5.91 23.85 -4.41
N ARG A 435 -5.91 23.27 -5.60
CA ARG A 435 -7.06 22.54 -6.15
C ARG A 435 -7.38 21.27 -5.39
N PHE A 436 -6.37 20.59 -4.82
CA PHE A 436 -6.62 19.39 -4.02
C PHE A 436 -7.57 19.68 -2.85
N GLY A 437 -7.27 20.69 -2.04
CA GLY A 437 -8.16 21.08 -0.93
C GLY A 437 -9.49 21.64 -1.41
N ALA A 438 -9.48 22.45 -2.47
CA ALA A 438 -10.70 23.08 -2.99
C ALA A 438 -11.69 22.07 -3.60
N LEU A 439 -11.19 21.01 -4.23
CA LEU A 439 -11.98 19.97 -4.90
C LEU A 439 -12.23 18.73 -4.01
N GLY A 440 -11.59 18.64 -2.84
CA GLY A 440 -11.65 17.45 -1.99
C GLY A 440 -10.96 16.23 -2.61
N VAL A 441 -10.05 16.43 -3.56
CA VAL A 441 -9.25 15.36 -4.17
C VAL A 441 -8.15 14.93 -3.22
N ILE A 442 -8.00 13.63 -3.03
CA ILE A 442 -7.00 13.04 -2.14
C ILE A 442 -5.66 12.90 -2.86
N ALA A 443 -4.57 13.33 -2.22
CA ALA A 443 -3.22 13.05 -2.68
C ALA A 443 -2.74 11.73 -2.07
N SER A 444 -2.69 10.67 -2.86
CA SER A 444 -2.25 9.33 -2.42
C SER A 444 -0.78 9.15 -2.75
N ILE A 445 0.10 9.43 -1.78
CA ILE A 445 1.53 9.51 -1.98
C ILE A 445 2.28 8.24 -1.56
N GLN A 446 3.54 8.15 -1.97
CA GLN A 446 4.52 7.19 -1.44
C GLN A 446 5.73 8.00 -0.92
N ALA A 447 5.78 8.23 0.38
CA ALA A 447 6.82 9.07 0.95
C ALA A 447 8.22 8.48 0.76
N ILE A 448 8.32 7.16 0.71
CA ILE A 448 9.59 6.45 0.45
C ILE A 448 10.17 6.82 -0.93
N HIS A 449 9.34 7.01 -1.97
CA HIS A 449 9.79 7.44 -3.30
C HIS A 449 10.47 8.80 -3.25
N GLY A 450 10.00 9.73 -2.41
CA GLY A 450 10.64 11.04 -2.25
C GLY A 450 12.08 10.96 -1.76
N THR A 451 12.45 9.93 -1.01
CA THR A 451 13.79 9.75 -0.45
C THR A 451 14.65 8.76 -1.24
N SER A 452 14.06 7.79 -1.92
CA SER A 452 14.77 6.87 -2.81
C SER A 452 15.10 7.52 -4.16
N ASP A 453 14.19 8.31 -4.72
CA ASP A 453 14.32 8.98 -6.02
C ASP A 453 14.98 10.35 -5.94
N GLY A 454 14.90 10.98 -4.76
CA GLY A 454 15.42 12.35 -4.51
C GLY A 454 16.80 12.64 -5.09
N PRO A 455 17.78 11.71 -5.00
CA PRO A 455 19.12 11.94 -5.52
C PRO A 455 19.20 12.22 -7.03
N TRP A 456 18.25 11.73 -7.83
CA TRP A 456 18.27 11.86 -9.28
C TRP A 456 17.12 12.69 -9.88
N ILE A 457 16.09 13.04 -9.12
CA ILE A 457 14.96 13.89 -9.58
C ILE A 457 15.47 15.20 -10.22
N PRO A 458 16.46 15.92 -9.65
CA PRO A 458 16.98 17.14 -10.28
C PRO A 458 17.61 16.92 -11.66
N THR A 459 18.14 15.72 -11.93
CA THR A 459 18.66 15.38 -13.27
C THR A 459 17.54 15.34 -14.31
N ARG A 460 16.34 14.90 -13.93
CA ARG A 460 15.18 14.79 -14.83
C ARG A 460 14.45 16.12 -15.03
N LEU A 461 14.35 16.93 -13.97
CA LEU A 461 13.51 18.13 -13.95
C LEU A 461 14.30 19.44 -13.99
N GLY A 462 15.61 19.41 -13.71
CA GLY A 462 16.39 20.59 -13.36
C GLY A 462 16.11 21.03 -11.91
N ASP A 463 17.08 21.70 -11.27
CA ASP A 463 17.04 22.05 -9.84
C ASP A 463 15.83 22.91 -9.45
N GLU A 464 15.53 23.93 -10.24
CA GLU A 464 14.46 24.90 -9.95
C GLU A 464 13.07 24.22 -10.00
N ARG A 465 12.80 23.47 -11.07
CA ARG A 465 11.53 22.76 -11.25
C ARG A 465 11.39 21.64 -10.24
N ALA A 466 12.44 20.83 -10.03
CA ALA A 466 12.45 19.78 -9.02
C ALA A 466 12.07 20.33 -7.63
N LYS A 467 12.66 21.45 -7.23
CA LYS A 467 12.37 22.09 -5.96
C LYS A 467 10.94 22.64 -5.87
N ALA A 468 10.42 23.18 -6.97
CA ALA A 468 9.10 23.81 -6.99
C ALA A 468 7.94 22.80 -7.00
N THR A 469 8.15 21.61 -7.61
CA THR A 469 7.06 20.68 -7.91
C THR A 469 7.12 19.37 -7.13
N SER A 470 8.31 18.95 -6.65
CA SER A 470 8.49 17.59 -6.16
C SER A 470 8.02 17.40 -4.73
N GLN A 471 7.03 16.52 -4.54
CA GLN A 471 6.57 16.04 -3.24
C GLN A 471 6.19 17.19 -2.27
N PRO A 472 5.29 18.13 -2.67
CA PRO A 472 5.00 19.36 -1.91
C PRO A 472 4.00 19.11 -0.76
N TRP A 473 4.27 18.11 0.11
CA TRP A 473 3.31 17.62 1.11
C TRP A 473 2.86 18.69 2.08
N ARG A 474 3.79 19.57 2.55
CA ARG A 474 3.43 20.67 3.45
C ARG A 474 2.46 21.64 2.81
N ASP A 475 2.65 21.92 1.52
CA ASP A 475 1.77 22.82 0.79
C ASP A 475 0.38 22.17 0.58
N LEU A 476 0.33 20.88 0.30
CA LEU A 476 -0.94 20.12 0.24
C LEU A 476 -1.68 20.15 1.58
N PHE A 477 -1.02 19.86 2.72
CA PHE A 477 -1.64 19.97 4.05
C PHE A 477 -2.20 21.38 4.31
N ASN A 478 -1.46 22.43 3.90
CA ASN A 478 -1.89 23.82 4.09
C ASN A 478 -3.17 24.17 3.31
N THR A 479 -3.55 23.39 2.30
CA THR A 479 -4.82 23.56 1.56
C THR A 479 -6.00 22.88 2.26
N GLY A 480 -5.75 22.04 3.26
CA GLY A 480 -6.75 21.16 3.87
C GLY A 480 -6.99 19.86 3.10
N ALA A 481 -6.17 19.56 2.09
CA ALA A 481 -6.25 18.30 1.36
C ALA A 481 -5.92 17.10 2.26
N VAL A 482 -6.65 16.00 2.07
CA VAL A 482 -6.31 14.71 2.69
C VAL A 482 -5.13 14.09 1.95
N ILE A 483 -4.12 13.68 2.70
CA ILE A 483 -2.97 12.95 2.17
C ILE A 483 -3.01 11.54 2.74
N THR A 484 -2.85 10.54 1.87
CA THR A 484 -2.69 9.13 2.20
C THR A 484 -1.28 8.66 1.83
N ASN A 485 -0.81 7.57 2.43
CA ASN A 485 0.54 7.09 2.21
C ASN A 485 0.57 5.57 2.02
N GLY A 486 1.46 5.13 1.16
CA GLY A 486 1.74 3.73 0.86
C GLY A 486 3.19 3.54 0.45
N THR A 487 3.53 2.35 -0.02
CA THR A 487 4.87 2.00 -0.47
C THR A 487 4.96 1.69 -1.96
N ASP A 488 3.81 1.47 -2.60
CA ASP A 488 3.71 0.95 -3.98
C ASP A 488 4.42 -0.41 -4.12
N VAL A 489 4.38 -1.23 -3.05
CA VAL A 489 5.01 -2.55 -3.06
C VAL A 489 4.50 -3.40 -4.24
N PRO A 490 5.37 -4.08 -4.99
CA PRO A 490 6.79 -4.35 -4.78
C PRO A 490 7.76 -3.38 -5.50
N VAL A 491 7.34 -2.15 -5.83
CA VAL A 491 8.24 -1.11 -6.35
C VAL A 491 9.24 -0.73 -5.27
N GLU A 492 8.73 -0.44 -4.06
CA GLU A 492 9.53 -0.34 -2.84
C GLU A 492 9.16 -1.47 -1.86
N PRO A 493 10.02 -1.78 -0.89
CA PRO A 493 9.67 -2.74 0.15
C PRO A 493 8.44 -2.31 0.97
N ILE A 494 7.58 -3.27 1.36
CA ILE A 494 6.43 -3.01 2.22
C ILE A 494 6.90 -2.67 3.64
N SER A 495 7.29 -1.42 3.87
CA SER A 495 7.75 -0.95 5.18
C SER A 495 7.11 0.39 5.52
N ALA A 496 5.94 0.32 6.16
CA ALA A 496 5.28 1.52 6.67
C ALA A 496 6.21 2.35 7.59
N LEU A 497 7.08 1.70 8.36
CA LEU A 497 8.07 2.37 9.22
C LEU A 497 9.12 3.14 8.41
N SER A 498 9.62 2.59 7.31
CA SER A 498 10.57 3.28 6.43
C SER A 498 9.92 4.47 5.74
N SER A 499 8.69 4.31 5.25
CA SER A 499 7.95 5.39 4.61
C SER A 499 7.48 6.45 5.63
N TYR A 500 7.13 6.06 6.86
CA TYR A 500 6.91 6.99 7.97
C TYR A 500 8.18 7.82 8.27
N TYR A 501 9.35 7.15 8.33
CA TYR A 501 10.62 7.84 8.52
C TYR A 501 10.92 8.81 7.37
N ALA A 502 10.70 8.40 6.13
CA ALA A 502 10.81 9.27 4.96
C ALA A 502 9.89 10.50 5.06
N SER A 503 8.66 10.32 5.55
CA SER A 503 7.68 11.41 5.73
C SER A 503 8.16 12.48 6.71
N VAL A 504 8.74 12.09 7.85
CA VAL A 504 9.14 13.02 8.91
C VAL A 504 10.55 13.56 8.74
N SER A 505 11.48 12.76 8.21
CA SER A 505 12.89 13.13 8.09
C SER A 505 13.27 13.69 6.73
N ARG A 506 12.59 13.23 5.66
CA ARG A 506 12.98 13.48 4.26
C ARG A 506 14.43 13.05 3.97
N MET A 507 14.96 12.10 4.75
CA MET A 507 16.36 11.66 4.67
C MET A 507 16.56 10.69 3.51
N MET A 508 17.36 11.10 2.54
CA MET A 508 17.75 10.27 1.41
C MET A 508 18.83 9.24 1.82
N VAL A 509 19.01 8.22 1.00
CA VAL A 509 20.09 7.22 1.17
C VAL A 509 21.49 7.85 1.11
N THR A 510 21.63 9.05 0.53
CA THR A 510 22.88 9.84 0.48
C THR A 510 23.24 10.49 1.81
N GLY A 511 22.33 10.51 2.79
CA GLY A 511 22.50 11.20 4.06
C GLY A 511 22.12 12.69 4.01
N GLU A 512 21.60 13.17 2.91
CA GLU A 512 21.05 14.52 2.74
C GLU A 512 19.53 14.49 2.84
N ARG A 513 18.88 15.65 3.09
CA ARG A 513 17.42 15.75 3.16
C ARG A 513 16.87 16.32 1.85
N PHE A 514 15.85 15.64 1.33
CA PHE A 514 15.15 16.06 0.13
C PHE A 514 14.08 17.10 0.47
N TYR A 515 14.31 18.38 0.18
CA TYR A 515 13.39 19.50 0.45
C TYR A 515 12.72 19.42 1.83
N PRO A 516 13.48 19.58 2.93
CA PRO A 516 13.01 19.34 4.31
C PRO A 516 11.86 20.25 4.75
N GLU A 517 11.62 21.37 4.04
CA GLU A 517 10.48 22.26 4.26
C GLU A 517 9.13 21.58 4.05
N HIS A 518 9.07 20.48 3.30
CA HIS A 518 7.87 19.70 3.04
C HIS A 518 7.70 18.50 4.00
N ALA A 519 8.55 18.37 5.02
CA ALA A 519 8.43 17.30 6.00
C ALA A 519 7.07 17.35 6.77
N MET A 520 6.56 16.18 7.11
CA MET A 520 5.38 16.02 7.97
C MET A 520 5.75 16.09 9.45
N THR A 521 4.81 16.47 10.31
CA THR A 521 4.92 16.17 11.74
C THR A 521 4.75 14.66 11.97
N ARG A 522 5.08 14.21 13.17
CA ARG A 522 4.93 12.80 13.56
C ARG A 522 3.48 12.34 13.51
N GLU A 523 2.59 13.18 13.99
CA GLU A 523 1.16 12.95 14.01
C GLU A 523 0.58 12.91 12.59
N GLU A 524 0.94 13.88 11.73
CA GLU A 524 0.52 13.89 10.32
C GLU A 524 0.98 12.60 9.62
N ALA A 525 2.25 12.22 9.76
CA ALA A 525 2.78 11.00 9.15
C ALA A 525 2.06 9.74 9.65
N LEU A 526 1.72 9.68 10.96
CA LEU A 526 0.95 8.58 11.52
C LEU A 526 -0.46 8.51 10.95
N GLN A 527 -1.14 9.66 10.85
CA GLN A 527 -2.48 9.76 10.28
C GLN A 527 -2.52 9.32 8.82
N THR A 528 -1.47 9.62 8.02
CA THR A 528 -1.43 9.21 6.60
C THR A 528 -1.39 7.69 6.40
N TYR A 529 -0.91 6.93 7.40
CA TYR A 529 -0.85 5.46 7.38
C TYR A 529 -2.01 4.79 8.16
N THR A 530 -2.91 5.56 8.72
CA THR A 530 -4.00 5.06 9.56
C THR A 530 -5.34 5.66 9.14
N ILE A 531 -5.80 6.69 9.87
CA ILE A 531 -7.15 7.25 9.69
C ILE A 531 -7.37 7.89 8.32
N ASN A 532 -6.34 8.52 7.69
CA ASN A 532 -6.49 9.11 6.38
C ASN A 532 -6.65 8.03 5.29
N ASN A 533 -5.92 6.91 5.40
CA ASN A 533 -6.10 5.76 4.51
C ASN A 533 -7.48 5.12 4.69
N ALA A 534 -7.97 5.03 5.94
CA ALA A 534 -9.32 4.56 6.20
C ALA A 534 -10.38 5.50 5.60
N TYR A 535 -10.21 6.83 5.78
CA TYR A 535 -11.08 7.85 5.17
C TYR A 535 -11.10 7.73 3.64
N ALA A 536 -9.93 7.56 3.02
CA ALA A 536 -9.84 7.42 1.57
C ALA A 536 -10.53 6.16 1.02
N ALA A 537 -10.73 5.15 1.86
CA ALA A 537 -11.48 3.92 1.55
C ALA A 537 -12.96 3.98 1.99
N PHE A 538 -13.43 5.08 2.59
CA PHE A 538 -14.76 5.22 3.23
C PHE A 538 -14.96 4.25 4.41
N GLU A 539 -13.90 3.97 5.16
CA GLU A 539 -13.86 2.99 6.25
C GLU A 539 -13.41 3.61 7.58
N GLU A 540 -13.37 4.93 7.67
CA GLU A 540 -12.96 5.65 8.89
C GLU A 540 -13.86 5.41 10.09
N ASP A 541 -15.10 5.01 9.87
CA ASP A 541 -16.04 4.67 10.95
C ASP A 541 -15.80 3.27 11.55
N ILE A 542 -15.05 2.41 10.84
CA ILE A 542 -14.82 1.01 11.23
C ILE A 542 -13.35 0.67 11.51
N LYS A 543 -12.38 1.46 11.06
CA LYS A 543 -10.94 1.26 11.29
C LYS A 543 -10.13 2.55 11.21
N GLY A 544 -8.81 2.48 11.36
CA GLY A 544 -7.88 3.61 11.24
C GLY A 544 -7.68 4.40 12.52
N SER A 545 -8.47 4.16 13.57
CA SER A 545 -8.23 4.65 14.94
C SER A 545 -8.62 3.59 15.96
N LEU A 546 -8.05 3.67 17.18
CA LEU A 546 -8.39 2.77 18.29
C LEU A 546 -9.54 3.38 19.10
N SER A 547 -10.74 3.34 18.55
CA SER A 547 -11.96 3.84 19.16
C SER A 547 -12.92 2.69 19.46
N PRO A 548 -13.69 2.72 20.56
CA PRO A 548 -14.71 1.71 20.84
C PRO A 548 -15.68 1.54 19.67
N GLY A 549 -15.97 0.27 19.33
CA GLY A 549 -16.83 -0.13 18.20
C GLY A 549 -16.10 -0.31 16.86
N LYS A 550 -14.86 0.15 16.72
CA LYS A 550 -14.04 -0.11 15.52
C LYS A 550 -13.35 -1.47 15.60
N TYR A 551 -12.84 -1.93 14.47
CA TYR A 551 -12.08 -3.16 14.38
C TYR A 551 -10.85 -3.12 15.30
N ALA A 552 -10.60 -4.22 15.97
CA ALA A 552 -9.39 -4.44 16.75
C ALA A 552 -8.21 -4.81 15.83
N ASP A 553 -7.87 -3.89 14.93
CA ASP A 553 -6.72 -3.94 14.05
C ASP A 553 -5.61 -3.10 14.69
N ILE A 554 -4.63 -3.78 15.32
CA ILE A 554 -3.66 -3.14 16.22
C ILE A 554 -2.24 -3.59 15.86
N VAL A 555 -1.30 -2.66 15.89
CA VAL A 555 0.12 -2.98 15.85
C VAL A 555 0.81 -2.56 17.14
N VAL A 556 1.70 -3.44 17.64
CA VAL A 556 2.57 -3.15 18.79
C VAL A 556 3.99 -3.00 18.29
N LEU A 557 4.60 -1.87 18.59
CA LEU A 557 5.95 -1.49 18.18
C LEU A 557 6.90 -1.45 19.36
N SER A 558 8.19 -1.71 19.11
CA SER A 558 9.24 -1.72 20.15
C SER A 558 9.50 -0.34 20.77
N GLN A 559 9.12 0.75 20.10
CA GLN A 559 9.27 2.12 20.60
C GLN A 559 8.17 3.06 20.09
N ASP A 560 7.97 4.13 20.84
CA ASP A 560 6.96 5.16 20.57
C ASP A 560 7.40 6.07 19.41
N LEU A 561 6.74 5.95 18.26
CA LEU A 561 7.05 6.72 17.04
C LEU A 561 6.86 8.23 17.23
N LEU A 562 5.97 8.65 18.13
CA LEU A 562 5.67 10.06 18.34
C LEU A 562 6.77 10.77 19.15
N THR A 563 7.51 10.04 19.98
CA THR A 563 8.51 10.60 20.89
C THR A 563 9.94 10.06 20.73
N ALA A 564 10.14 9.00 19.97
CA ALA A 564 11.47 8.44 19.69
C ALA A 564 12.40 9.49 19.05
N GLU A 565 13.70 9.44 19.31
CA GLU A 565 14.70 10.22 18.58
C GLU A 565 14.58 9.93 17.07
N GLU A 566 14.61 10.95 16.22
CA GLU A 566 14.39 10.80 14.78
C GLU A 566 15.31 9.74 14.15
N GLY A 567 16.60 9.78 14.48
CA GLY A 567 17.60 8.84 13.95
C GLY A 567 17.40 7.39 14.44
N ARG A 568 16.55 7.18 15.46
CA ARG A 568 16.23 5.84 15.98
C ARG A 568 14.93 5.25 15.43
N ILE A 569 14.14 6.02 14.68
CA ILE A 569 12.92 5.51 14.06
C ILE A 569 13.18 4.28 13.16
N PRO A 570 14.26 4.26 12.34
CA PRO A 570 14.58 3.08 11.54
C PRO A 570 14.92 1.80 12.33
N GLU A 571 15.22 1.93 13.63
CA GLU A 571 15.49 0.78 14.53
C GLU A 571 14.19 0.19 15.11
N THR A 572 13.03 0.80 14.86
CA THR A 572 11.73 0.32 15.35
C THR A 572 11.40 -1.02 14.72
N THR A 573 10.95 -1.96 15.56
CA THR A 573 10.44 -3.25 15.10
C THR A 573 8.95 -3.36 15.34
N VAL A 574 8.28 -4.10 14.48
CA VAL A 574 6.94 -4.61 14.72
C VAL A 574 7.06 -5.83 15.62
N ASP A 575 6.48 -5.78 16.80
CA ASP A 575 6.53 -6.88 17.76
C ASP A 575 5.27 -7.76 17.68
N ILE A 576 4.08 -7.16 17.51
CA ILE A 576 2.81 -7.89 17.40
C ILE A 576 1.94 -7.18 16.36
N THR A 577 1.23 -7.97 15.53
CA THR A 577 0.17 -7.49 14.64
C THR A 577 -1.10 -8.26 14.93
N ILE A 578 -2.18 -7.53 15.21
CA ILE A 578 -3.52 -8.05 15.53
C ILE A 578 -4.47 -7.58 14.43
N VAL A 579 -5.25 -8.49 13.87
CA VAL A 579 -6.30 -8.19 12.89
C VAL A 579 -7.61 -8.79 13.37
N GLY A 580 -8.63 -7.95 13.53
CA GLY A 580 -9.93 -8.39 14.02
C GLY A 580 -9.86 -9.05 15.39
N GLY A 581 -9.02 -8.55 16.30
CA GLY A 581 -8.84 -9.08 17.66
C GLY A 581 -7.97 -10.34 17.75
N GLU A 582 -7.51 -10.90 16.63
CA GLU A 582 -6.65 -12.10 16.62
C GLU A 582 -5.19 -11.72 16.38
N VAL A 583 -4.26 -12.27 17.17
CA VAL A 583 -2.81 -12.14 16.93
C VAL A 583 -2.45 -12.91 15.66
N LYS A 584 -2.09 -12.18 14.59
CA LYS A 584 -1.69 -12.76 13.30
C LYS A 584 -0.18 -12.83 13.11
N TYR A 585 0.57 -11.99 13.84
CA TYR A 585 2.03 -12.02 13.84
C TYR A 585 2.55 -11.65 15.23
N GLU A 586 3.55 -12.39 15.69
CA GLU A 586 4.33 -12.09 16.87
C GLU A 586 5.82 -12.36 16.57
N ARG A 587 6.65 -11.35 16.83
CA ARG A 587 8.09 -11.44 16.58
C ARG A 587 8.76 -12.37 17.62
N GLU A 588 9.50 -13.37 17.17
CA GLU A 588 10.36 -14.17 18.04
C GLU A 588 11.42 -13.27 18.70
N MET A 589 11.48 -13.29 20.04
CA MET A 589 12.43 -12.49 20.84
C MET A 589 13.72 -13.26 21.14
#